data_dba826eb26a69385a061359a9e67af1b
#
_entry.id   dba826eb26a69385a061359a9e67af1b
#
_cell.length_a   1.000
_cell.length_b   1.000
_cell.length_c   1.000
_cell.angle_alpha   90.00
_cell.angle_beta   90.00
_cell.angle_gamma   90.00
#
_symmetry.space_group_name_H-M   'P 1'
#
loop_
_entity.id
_entity.type
_entity.pdbx_description
1 polymer ?
#
loop_
_entity_poly.entity_id
_entity_poly.type
_entity_poly.pdbx_seq_one_letter_code
_entity_poly.pdbx_strand_id
1 'polypeptide(L)'
;MAERITMTIQKNLLEDLEECIKESNKSRSEIIREALIDYIKKYEWLHQIGSRAGEITLIYPLNVHKKVLDIENRYRNIILTSVSYMVNNEFLRVIVLKGPKEDIIKLTENLKSINDIKYAKLSTVGFENKK
;
A
#
# COMPACT_ATOMS: atom_id res chain seq x y z
N MET A 1 -16.75 13.27 -21.16
CA MET A 1 -17.78 14.11 -20.54
C MET A 1 -17.79 13.91 -19.03
N ALA A 2 -17.95 14.97 -18.27
CA ALA A 2 -17.89 14.86 -16.81
C ALA A 2 -19.28 14.65 -16.23
N GLU A 3 -19.33 13.83 -15.18
CA GLU A 3 -20.55 13.60 -14.44
C GLU A 3 -20.37 14.15 -13.03
N ARG A 4 -21.48 14.48 -12.39
CA ARG A 4 -21.43 15.01 -11.04
C ARG A 4 -21.81 13.93 -10.03
N ILE A 5 -21.01 13.83 -8.96
CA ILE A 5 -21.29 12.93 -7.86
C ILE A 5 -21.36 13.75 -6.57
N THR A 6 -22.32 13.44 -5.73
CA THR A 6 -22.45 14.09 -4.42
C THR A 6 -22.31 13.01 -3.36
N MET A 7 -21.56 13.31 -2.30
CA MET A 7 -21.39 12.33 -1.22
C MET A 7 -21.22 13.05 0.11
N THR A 8 -21.52 12.33 1.18
CA THR A 8 -21.29 12.77 2.54
C THR A 8 -19.93 12.27 3.01
N ILE A 9 -19.19 13.10 3.72
CA ILE A 9 -17.88 12.73 4.21
C ILE A 9 -17.78 13.10 5.69
N GLN A 10 -17.08 12.27 6.45
CA GLN A 10 -16.90 12.52 7.87
C GLN A 10 -16.09 13.79 8.10
N LYS A 11 -16.41 14.49 9.20
CA LYS A 11 -15.80 15.80 9.46
C LYS A 11 -14.29 15.70 9.61
N ASN A 12 -13.80 14.72 10.36
CA ASN A 12 -12.36 14.55 10.56
C ASN A 12 -11.64 14.24 9.24
N LEU A 13 -12.26 13.45 8.38
CA LEU A 13 -11.69 13.13 7.08
C LEU A 13 -11.64 14.37 6.19
N LEU A 14 -12.69 15.19 6.26
CA LEU A 14 -12.72 16.42 5.50
C LEU A 14 -11.62 17.38 5.97
N GLU A 15 -11.39 17.45 7.28
CA GLU A 15 -10.32 18.29 7.82
C GLU A 15 -8.95 17.84 7.32
N ASP A 16 -8.72 16.52 7.30
CA ASP A 16 -7.48 15.97 6.77
C ASP A 16 -7.32 16.29 5.29
N LEU A 17 -8.40 16.20 4.54
CA LEU A 17 -8.39 16.56 3.11
C LEU A 17 -8.02 18.04 2.92
N GLU A 18 -8.57 18.93 3.74
CA GLU A 18 -8.25 20.35 3.63
C GLU A 18 -6.78 20.62 3.92
N GLU A 19 -6.19 19.87 4.85
CA GLU A 19 -4.75 19.97 5.10
C GLU A 19 -3.96 19.57 3.85
N CYS A 20 -4.34 18.48 3.20
CA CYS A 20 -3.69 18.06 1.97
C CYS A 20 -3.79 19.12 0.88
N ILE A 21 -4.94 19.77 0.77
CA ILE A 21 -5.15 20.82 -0.22
C ILE A 21 -4.19 21.97 0.01
N LYS A 22 -4.02 22.37 1.28
CA LYS A 22 -3.12 23.46 1.61
C LYS A 22 -1.69 23.20 1.21
N GLU A 23 -1.23 21.95 1.36
CA GLU A 23 0.16 21.61 1.16
C GLU A 23 0.51 21.26 -0.28
N SER A 24 -0.48 20.84 -1.07
CA SER A 24 -0.20 20.21 -2.36
C SER A 24 -0.37 21.13 -3.57
N ASN A 25 -0.92 22.32 -3.39
CA ASN A 25 -1.26 23.21 -4.50
C ASN A 25 -2.25 22.59 -5.49
N LYS A 26 -3.00 21.60 -5.05
CA LYS A 26 -4.02 20.95 -5.88
C LYS A 26 -5.39 21.31 -5.35
N SER A 27 -6.38 21.30 -6.23
CA SER A 27 -7.75 21.54 -5.82
C SER A 27 -8.31 20.29 -5.13
N ARG A 28 -9.42 20.49 -4.40
CA ARG A 28 -10.13 19.37 -3.80
C ARG A 28 -10.49 18.34 -4.85
N SER A 29 -11.00 18.79 -5.99
CA SER A 29 -11.42 17.89 -7.06
C SER A 29 -10.25 17.08 -7.62
N GLU A 30 -9.08 17.70 -7.74
CA GLU A 30 -7.91 17.00 -8.23
C GLU A 30 -7.46 15.89 -7.28
N ILE A 31 -7.44 16.18 -5.99
CA ILE A 31 -7.02 15.22 -4.99
C ILE A 31 -7.99 14.03 -4.97
N ILE A 32 -9.28 14.31 -4.98
CA ILE A 32 -10.30 13.26 -4.97
C ILE A 32 -10.21 12.43 -6.25
N ARG A 33 -10.01 13.07 -7.39
CA ARG A 33 -9.87 12.36 -8.67
C ARG A 33 -8.68 11.42 -8.64
N GLU A 34 -7.54 11.91 -8.14
CA GLU A 34 -6.32 11.08 -8.05
C GLU A 34 -6.54 9.90 -7.11
N ALA A 35 -7.20 10.14 -5.99
CA ALA A 35 -7.50 9.07 -5.05
C ALA A 35 -8.39 8.00 -5.67
N LEU A 36 -9.39 8.42 -6.45
CA LEU A 36 -10.28 7.48 -7.13
C LEU A 36 -9.54 6.68 -8.18
N ILE A 37 -8.66 7.34 -8.94
CA ILE A 37 -7.87 6.64 -9.95
C ILE A 37 -7.00 5.57 -9.29
N ASP A 38 -6.35 5.92 -8.18
CA ASP A 38 -5.51 4.96 -7.46
C ASP A 38 -6.32 3.79 -6.94
N TYR A 39 -7.50 4.06 -6.39
CA TYR A 39 -8.35 2.99 -5.87
C TYR A 39 -8.82 2.05 -6.99
N ILE A 40 -9.21 2.61 -8.13
CA ILE A 40 -9.67 1.81 -9.25
C ILE A 40 -8.55 0.95 -9.80
N LYS A 41 -7.34 1.49 -9.92
CA LYS A 41 -6.18 0.72 -10.37
C LYS A 41 -5.89 -0.44 -9.43
N LYS A 42 -5.99 -0.21 -8.12
CA LYS A 42 -5.81 -1.25 -7.14
C LYS A 42 -6.87 -2.34 -7.28
N TYR A 43 -8.13 -1.92 -7.49
CA TYR A 43 -9.23 -2.85 -7.67
C TYR A 43 -9.01 -3.72 -8.90
N GLU A 44 -8.62 -3.10 -10.02
CA GLU A 44 -8.35 -3.83 -11.25
C GLU A 44 -7.23 -4.85 -11.07
N TRP A 45 -6.17 -4.44 -10.37
CA TRP A 45 -5.05 -5.34 -10.09
C TRP A 45 -5.52 -6.56 -9.29
N LEU A 46 -6.39 -6.36 -8.30
CA LEU A 46 -6.89 -7.45 -7.47
C LEU A 46 -7.72 -8.45 -8.25
N HIS A 47 -8.26 -8.04 -9.39
CA HIS A 47 -9.12 -8.90 -10.21
C HIS A 47 -8.42 -9.48 -11.43
N GLN A 48 -7.13 -9.21 -11.59
CA GLN A 48 -6.34 -9.81 -12.67
C GLN A 48 -5.83 -11.17 -12.25
N ILE A 49 -5.58 -12.02 -13.24
CA ILE A 49 -5.04 -13.35 -13.00
C ILE A 49 -3.55 -13.34 -13.31
N GLY A 50 -2.79 -14.15 -12.56
CA GLY A 50 -1.38 -14.37 -12.86
C GLY A 50 -0.45 -13.80 -11.82
N SER A 51 0.81 -13.76 -12.19
CA SER A 51 1.85 -13.24 -11.32
C SER A 51 1.92 -11.73 -11.37
N ARG A 52 2.27 -11.15 -10.25
CA ARG A 52 2.40 -9.72 -10.11
C ARG A 52 3.72 -9.39 -9.44
N ALA A 53 4.16 -8.17 -9.61
CA ALA A 53 5.30 -7.64 -8.88
C ALA A 53 4.84 -6.44 -8.08
N GLY A 54 5.52 -6.17 -6.98
CA GLY A 54 5.18 -5.04 -6.16
C GLY A 54 6.15 -4.86 -5.04
N GLU A 55 5.85 -3.90 -4.19
CA GLU A 55 6.61 -3.70 -2.98
C GLU A 55 5.68 -3.37 -1.83
N ILE A 56 6.10 -3.78 -0.64
CA ILE A 56 5.41 -3.39 0.59
C ILE A 56 6.33 -2.46 1.35
N THR A 57 5.83 -1.29 1.70
CA THR A 57 6.56 -0.34 2.54
C THR A 57 5.95 -0.39 3.94
N LEU A 58 6.80 -0.61 4.94
CA LEU A 58 6.38 -0.72 6.33
C LEU A 58 7.12 0.30 7.18
N ILE A 59 6.42 0.83 8.18
CA ILE A 59 7.04 1.61 9.23
C ILE A 59 6.59 1.02 10.57
N TYR A 60 7.54 0.66 11.43
CA TYR A 60 7.19 0.01 12.69
C TYR A 60 8.32 0.18 13.72
N PRO A 61 7.99 0.09 15.02
CA PRO A 61 9.01 0.19 16.06
C PRO A 61 9.87 -1.06 16.14
N LEU A 62 11.01 -0.93 16.78
CA LEU A 62 11.99 -2.02 16.89
C LEU A 62 11.39 -3.31 17.45
N ASN A 63 10.47 -3.18 18.40
CA ASN A 63 9.99 -4.36 19.13
C ASN A 63 9.13 -5.30 18.28
N VAL A 64 8.68 -4.89 17.11
CA VAL A 64 7.92 -5.80 16.25
C VAL A 64 8.75 -6.34 15.07
N HIS A 65 10.03 -6.01 15.01
CA HIS A 65 10.87 -6.45 13.89
C HIS A 65 10.90 -7.96 13.75
N LYS A 66 10.99 -8.68 14.86
CA LYS A 66 11.02 -10.14 14.81
C LYS A 66 9.73 -10.71 14.22
N LYS A 67 8.59 -10.13 14.57
CA LYS A 67 7.31 -10.58 14.02
C LYS A 67 7.25 -10.36 12.51
N VAL A 68 7.79 -9.24 12.03
CA VAL A 68 7.85 -8.97 10.60
C VAL A 68 8.70 -10.03 9.90
N LEU A 69 9.88 -10.32 10.45
CA LEU A 69 10.76 -11.33 9.86
C LEU A 69 10.13 -12.71 9.87
N ASP A 70 9.42 -13.06 10.94
CA ASP A 70 8.74 -14.36 11.01
C ASP A 70 7.70 -14.51 9.92
N ILE A 71 6.95 -13.45 9.66
CA ILE A 71 5.96 -13.47 8.58
C ILE A 71 6.65 -13.56 7.23
N GLU A 72 7.71 -12.78 7.00
CA GLU A 72 8.45 -12.85 5.73
C GLU A 72 8.96 -14.26 5.46
N ASN A 73 9.41 -14.95 6.51
CA ASN A 73 9.94 -16.29 6.34
C ASN A 73 8.90 -17.27 5.78
N ARG A 74 7.63 -17.03 6.05
CA ARG A 74 6.56 -17.88 5.51
C ARG A 74 6.29 -17.63 4.03
N TYR A 75 6.76 -16.49 3.52
CA TYR A 75 6.50 -16.09 2.13
C TYR A 75 7.78 -15.88 1.35
N ARG A 76 8.86 -16.56 1.73
CA ARG A 76 10.16 -16.36 1.10
C ARG A 76 10.16 -16.63 -0.39
N ASN A 77 9.30 -17.52 -0.84
CA ASN A 77 9.22 -17.87 -2.25
C ASN A 77 8.75 -16.71 -3.15
N ILE A 78 8.10 -15.71 -2.58
CA ILE A 78 7.64 -14.56 -3.36
C ILE A 78 8.41 -13.29 -3.03
N ILE A 79 9.35 -13.32 -2.09
CA ILE A 79 10.14 -12.15 -1.72
C ILE A 79 11.45 -12.17 -2.49
N LEU A 80 11.69 -11.12 -3.28
CA LEU A 80 12.94 -10.98 -4.03
C LEU A 80 14.03 -10.39 -3.15
N THR A 81 13.70 -9.39 -2.37
CA THR A 81 14.63 -8.76 -1.46
C THR A 81 13.86 -7.91 -0.47
N SER A 82 14.51 -7.58 0.64
CA SER A 82 13.96 -6.62 1.57
C SER A 82 15.12 -5.85 2.19
N VAL A 83 14.89 -4.57 2.45
CA VAL A 83 15.88 -3.70 3.07
C VAL A 83 15.22 -2.90 4.17
N SER A 84 15.98 -2.57 5.18
CA SER A 84 15.48 -1.79 6.32
C SER A 84 16.46 -0.68 6.64
N TYR A 85 15.91 0.45 7.05
CA TYR A 85 16.69 1.57 7.57
C TYR A 85 16.08 1.99 8.90
N MET A 86 16.95 2.41 9.81
CA MET A 86 16.50 2.99 11.06
C MET A 86 16.27 4.48 10.88
N VAL A 87 15.07 4.93 11.23
CA VAL A 87 14.73 6.33 11.18
C VAL A 87 14.00 6.65 12.49
N ASN A 88 14.62 7.46 13.35
CA ASN A 88 14.00 7.89 14.62
C ASN A 88 13.52 6.71 15.47
N ASN A 89 14.36 5.69 15.63
CA ASN A 89 14.07 4.49 16.43
C ASN A 89 12.96 3.63 15.85
N GLU A 90 12.66 3.81 14.59
CA GLU A 90 11.69 2.98 13.89
C GLU A 90 12.33 2.42 12.65
N PHE A 91 11.85 1.27 12.20
CA PHE A 91 12.26 0.73 10.92
C PHE A 91 11.39 1.25 9.80
N LEU A 92 12.05 1.68 8.73
CA LEU A 92 11.44 1.84 7.43
C LEU A 92 11.91 0.64 6.61
N ARG A 93 10.98 -0.23 6.24
CA ARG A 93 11.34 -1.46 5.55
C ARG A 93 10.60 -1.56 4.22
N VAL A 94 11.35 -1.95 3.19
CA VAL A 94 10.79 -2.13 1.85
C VAL A 94 11.00 -3.59 1.46
N ILE A 95 9.92 -4.28 1.10
CA ILE A 95 9.94 -5.67 0.68
C ILE A 95 9.54 -5.72 -0.78
N VAL A 96 10.43 -6.23 -1.63
CA VAL A 96 10.17 -6.33 -3.07
C VAL A 96 9.68 -7.74 -3.37
N LEU A 97 8.58 -7.83 -4.09
CA LEU A 97 7.82 -9.06 -4.26
C LEU A 97 7.59 -9.40 -5.73
N LYS A 98 7.52 -10.69 -6.00
CA LYS A 98 7.03 -11.19 -7.28
C LYS A 98 6.43 -12.57 -7.06
N GLY A 99 5.20 -12.75 -7.51
CA GLY A 99 4.54 -14.04 -7.35
C GLY A 99 3.05 -13.95 -7.64
N PRO A 100 2.34 -15.02 -7.29
CA PRO A 100 0.88 -15.02 -7.47
C PRO A 100 0.24 -13.92 -6.63
N LYS A 101 -0.76 -13.29 -7.20
CA LYS A 101 -1.40 -12.16 -6.53
C LYS A 101 -1.99 -12.57 -5.19
N GLU A 102 -2.53 -13.79 -5.09
CA GLU A 102 -3.12 -14.27 -3.84
C GLU A 102 -2.11 -14.29 -2.70
N ASP A 103 -0.89 -14.73 -3.01
CA ASP A 103 0.16 -14.81 -2.00
C ASP A 103 0.63 -13.42 -1.58
N ILE A 104 0.71 -12.50 -2.53
CA ILE A 104 1.09 -11.12 -2.24
C ILE A 104 0.05 -10.47 -1.33
N ILE A 105 -1.23 -10.70 -1.62
CA ILE A 105 -2.31 -10.15 -0.80
C ILE A 105 -2.25 -10.73 0.61
N LYS A 106 -2.05 -12.05 0.73
CA LYS A 106 -1.98 -12.69 2.04
C LYS A 106 -0.82 -12.18 2.87
N LEU A 107 0.34 -12.03 2.24
CA LEU A 107 1.50 -11.48 2.94
C LEU A 107 1.21 -10.07 3.44
N THR A 108 0.64 -9.24 2.57
CA THR A 108 0.33 -7.87 2.93
C THR A 108 -0.64 -7.81 4.11
N GLU A 109 -1.68 -8.63 4.08
CA GLU A 109 -2.67 -8.64 5.15
C GLU A 109 -2.08 -9.15 6.46
N ASN A 110 -1.23 -10.16 6.40
CA ASN A 110 -0.56 -10.65 7.59
C ASN A 110 0.32 -9.59 8.23
N LEU A 111 1.04 -8.84 7.40
CA LEU A 111 1.88 -7.76 7.92
C LEU A 111 1.03 -6.64 8.52
N LYS A 112 -0.07 -6.28 7.85
CA LYS A 112 -0.96 -5.24 8.37
C LYS A 112 -1.61 -5.64 9.68
N SER A 113 -1.76 -6.93 9.95
CA SER A 113 -2.41 -7.41 11.15
C SER A 113 -1.52 -7.35 12.40
N ILE A 114 -0.23 -7.09 12.25
CA ILE A 114 0.66 -6.95 13.40
C ILE A 114 0.31 -5.67 14.13
N ASN A 115 0.09 -5.78 15.46
CA ASN A 115 -0.11 -4.59 16.27
C ASN A 115 1.14 -3.73 16.22
N ASP A 116 0.97 -2.43 16.28
CA ASP A 116 2.04 -1.44 16.28
C ASP A 116 2.68 -1.21 14.92
N ILE A 117 2.19 -1.82 13.86
CA ILE A 117 2.56 -1.39 12.51
C ILE A 117 1.97 0.00 12.30
N LYS A 118 2.82 0.98 12.07
CA LYS A 118 2.36 2.36 11.90
C LYS A 118 1.96 2.67 10.49
N TYR A 119 2.56 1.97 9.53
CA TYR A 119 2.28 2.22 8.13
C TYR A 119 2.56 0.93 7.36
N ALA A 120 1.67 0.57 6.47
CA ALA A 120 1.86 -0.59 5.60
C ALA A 120 1.13 -0.32 4.29
N LYS A 121 1.86 -0.29 3.21
CA LYS A 121 1.28 -0.03 1.90
C LYS A 121 1.88 -0.96 0.87
N LEU A 122 1.01 -1.60 0.11
CA LEU A 122 1.38 -2.40 -1.05
C LEU A 122 1.26 -1.52 -2.29
N SER A 123 2.35 -1.40 -3.02
CA SER A 123 2.37 -0.77 -4.34
C SER A 123 2.64 -1.86 -5.36
N THR A 124 1.86 -1.89 -6.43
CA THR A 124 1.95 -2.98 -7.38
C THR A 124 2.16 -2.48 -8.79
N VAL A 125 2.90 -3.28 -9.55
CA VAL A 125 3.02 -3.10 -10.98
C VAL A 125 2.63 -4.42 -11.60
N GLY A 126 1.57 -4.42 -12.38
CA GLY A 126 1.19 -5.62 -13.10
C GLY A 126 2.01 -5.71 -14.35
N PHE A 127 2.61 -6.88 -14.57
CA PHE A 127 3.24 -7.13 -15.85
C PHE A 127 2.16 -7.58 -16.81
N GLU A 128 2.03 -6.89 -17.92
CA GLU A 128 1.11 -7.32 -18.94
C GLU A 128 1.65 -8.57 -19.60
N ASN A 129 0.80 -9.58 -19.69
CA ASN A 129 1.11 -10.73 -20.50
C ASN A 129 0.82 -10.37 -21.96
N LYS A 130 1.85 -9.97 -22.65
CA LYS A 130 1.71 -9.77 -24.08
C LYS A 130 1.86 -11.10 -24.77
N LYS A 131 0.91 -11.38 -25.53
CA LYS A 131 0.91 -12.63 -26.27
C LYS A 131 1.35 -12.41 -27.68
#